data_b9396662dfd5178d8c6d7999dc6275a3
#
_entry.id   b9396662dfd5178d8c6d7999dc6275a3
#
_cell.length_a   1.000
_cell.length_b   1.000
_cell.length_c   1.000
_cell.angle_alpha   90.00
_cell.angle_beta   90.00
_cell.angle_gamma   90.00
#
_symmetry.space_group_name_H-M   'P 1'
#
loop_
_entity.id
_entity.type
_entity.pdbx_description
1 polymer ?
#
loop_
_entity_poly.entity_id
_entity_poly.type
_entity_poly.pdbx_seq_one_letter_code
_entity_poly.pdbx_strand_id
1 'polypeptide(L)'
;FNPQFDEQTRALILKGLHYNTSDEFIKRTLQAERNQEREIQEMIKDPLKYGDEGYPVMEWEDHVKESAVLIAYMYTPEFKRLSVQTQALITDHWKKHQMFIQQAQMQAMQMAEAVKGTPGQKGQASQPTF
;
A
#
# COMPACT_ATOMS: atom_id res chain seq x y z
N PHE A 1 -16.92 4.79 29.72
CA PHE A 1 -16.19 5.15 28.51
C PHE A 1 -17.07 5.04 27.26
N ASN A 2 -17.02 6.06 26.46
CA ASN A 2 -17.76 6.09 25.21
C ASN A 2 -16.76 6.09 24.04
N PRO A 3 -16.64 5.01 23.29
CA PRO A 3 -15.68 4.93 22.19
C PRO A 3 -15.88 6.00 21.14
N GLN A 4 -17.13 6.34 20.86
CA GLN A 4 -17.45 7.36 19.88
C GLN A 4 -17.00 8.73 20.34
N PHE A 5 -17.17 9.02 21.61
CA PHE A 5 -16.72 10.29 22.19
C PHE A 5 -15.19 10.37 22.15
N ASP A 6 -14.52 9.28 22.49
CA ASP A 6 -13.07 9.23 22.45
C ASP A 6 -12.54 9.46 21.05
N GLU A 7 -13.18 8.87 20.07
CA GLU A 7 -12.81 9.04 18.68
C GLU A 7 -12.97 10.47 18.23
N GLN A 8 -14.08 11.11 18.61
CA GLN A 8 -14.31 12.50 18.28
C GLN A 8 -13.28 13.41 18.96
N THR A 9 -12.96 13.13 20.20
CA THR A 9 -11.96 13.89 20.93
C THR A 9 -10.60 13.77 20.28
N ARG A 10 -10.21 12.57 19.87
CA ARG A 10 -8.97 12.36 19.14
C ARG A 10 -8.94 13.14 17.84
N ALA A 11 -10.04 13.11 17.12
CA ALA A 11 -10.13 13.82 15.85
C ALA A 11 -9.95 15.32 16.05
N LEU A 12 -10.56 15.88 17.12
CA LEU A 12 -10.42 17.27 17.42
C LEU A 12 -9.00 17.66 17.81
N ILE A 13 -8.34 16.82 18.60
CA ILE A 13 -6.97 17.07 19.01
C ILE A 13 -6.04 17.03 17.80
N LEU A 14 -6.16 16.02 16.96
CA LEU A 14 -5.39 15.91 15.75
C LEU A 14 -5.63 17.09 14.82
N LYS A 15 -6.89 17.48 14.70
CA LYS A 15 -7.28 18.60 13.87
C LYS A 15 -6.68 19.90 14.37
N GLY A 16 -6.62 20.08 15.69
CA GLY A 16 -6.03 21.27 16.28
C GLY A 16 -4.53 21.37 16.13
N LEU A 17 -3.86 20.19 16.13
CA LEU A 17 -2.41 20.16 16.05
C LEU A 17 -1.89 20.02 14.61
N HIS A 18 -2.58 19.23 13.80
CA HIS A 18 -2.14 18.92 12.44
C HIS A 18 -3.33 18.92 11.49
N TYR A 19 -4.11 19.94 11.56
CA TYR A 19 -5.42 20.00 10.90
C TYR A 19 -5.42 19.49 9.46
N ASN A 20 -4.69 20.17 8.59
CA ASN A 20 -4.72 19.84 7.15
C ASN A 20 -4.10 18.50 6.86
N THR A 21 -3.02 18.19 7.54
CA THR A 21 -2.30 16.94 7.34
C THR A 21 -3.14 15.72 7.71
N SER A 22 -3.84 15.80 8.85
CA SER A 22 -4.68 14.69 9.30
C SER A 22 -5.85 14.46 8.37
N ASP A 23 -6.52 15.52 7.94
CA ASP A 23 -7.64 15.40 7.01
C ASP A 23 -7.20 14.82 5.68
N GLU A 24 -6.07 15.27 5.16
CA GLU A 24 -5.52 14.76 3.90
C GLU A 24 -5.16 13.29 4.03
N PHE A 25 -4.54 12.91 5.13
CA PHE A 25 -4.15 11.52 5.36
C PHE A 25 -5.38 10.61 5.38
N ILE A 26 -6.41 11.00 6.13
CA ILE A 26 -7.65 10.21 6.23
C ILE A 26 -8.30 10.08 4.85
N LYS A 27 -8.39 11.18 4.11
CA LYS A 27 -8.97 11.16 2.77
C LYS A 27 -8.23 10.21 1.84
N ARG A 28 -6.91 10.26 1.86
CA ARG A 28 -6.10 9.38 1.00
C ARG A 28 -6.32 7.92 1.35
N THR A 29 -6.36 7.60 2.64
CA THR A 29 -6.58 6.24 3.09
C THR A 29 -7.93 5.72 2.60
N LEU A 30 -8.98 6.51 2.79
CA LEU A 30 -10.32 6.12 2.34
C LEU A 30 -10.39 6.01 0.83
N GLN A 31 -9.73 6.90 0.11
CA GLN A 31 -9.71 6.84 -1.35
C GLN A 31 -9.02 5.58 -1.85
N ALA A 32 -7.90 5.22 -1.24
CA ALA A 32 -7.17 4.03 -1.65
C ALA A 32 -8.01 2.78 -1.43
N GLU A 33 -8.68 2.70 -0.27
CA GLU A 33 -9.54 1.56 0.04
C GLU A 33 -10.71 1.46 -0.94
N ARG A 34 -11.39 2.58 -1.16
CA ARG A 34 -12.53 2.61 -2.08
C ARG A 34 -12.12 2.31 -3.51
N ASN A 35 -10.99 2.84 -3.92
CA ASN A 35 -10.46 2.60 -5.24
C ASN A 35 -10.22 1.10 -5.44
N GLN A 36 -9.59 0.45 -4.47
CA GLN A 36 -9.29 -0.97 -4.61
C GLN A 36 -10.56 -1.82 -4.56
N GLU A 37 -11.54 -1.45 -3.72
CA GLU A 37 -12.81 -2.16 -3.71
C GLU A 37 -13.52 -2.06 -5.06
N ARG A 38 -13.48 -0.88 -5.67
CA ARG A 38 -14.05 -0.68 -7.00
C ARG A 38 -13.34 -1.53 -8.04
N GLU A 39 -12.02 -1.59 -7.96
CA GLU A 39 -11.23 -2.38 -8.91
C GLU A 39 -11.51 -3.87 -8.79
N ILE A 40 -11.70 -4.37 -7.57
CA ILE A 40 -12.10 -5.75 -7.35
C ILE A 40 -13.42 -6.05 -8.07
N GLN A 41 -14.40 -5.15 -7.93
CA GLN A 41 -15.67 -5.34 -8.58
C GLN A 41 -15.56 -5.30 -10.10
N GLU A 42 -14.70 -4.46 -10.63
CA GLU A 42 -14.44 -4.39 -12.06
C GLU A 42 -13.83 -5.69 -12.58
N MET A 43 -12.90 -6.26 -11.82
CA MET A 43 -12.27 -7.53 -12.20
C MET A 43 -13.28 -8.69 -12.17
N ILE A 44 -14.17 -8.67 -11.17
CA ILE A 44 -15.20 -9.70 -11.05
C ILE A 44 -16.18 -9.60 -12.22
N LYS A 45 -16.53 -8.38 -12.58
CA LYS A 45 -17.54 -8.15 -13.60
C LYS A 45 -17.11 -8.65 -14.99
N ASP A 46 -15.85 -8.41 -15.34
CA ASP A 46 -15.36 -8.78 -16.67
C ASP A 46 -13.88 -9.15 -16.61
N PRO A 47 -13.56 -10.34 -16.11
CA PRO A 47 -12.17 -10.73 -15.90
C PRO A 47 -11.37 -10.90 -17.18
N LEU A 48 -12.03 -11.19 -18.30
CA LEU A 48 -11.32 -11.41 -19.55
C LEU A 48 -10.96 -10.12 -20.28
N LYS A 49 -11.52 -9.01 -19.84
CA LYS A 49 -11.28 -7.71 -20.44
C LYS A 49 -9.81 -7.30 -20.38
N TYR A 50 -9.10 -7.76 -19.37
CA TYR A 50 -7.74 -7.26 -19.07
C TYR A 50 -6.63 -8.08 -19.74
N GLY A 51 -6.96 -9.18 -20.41
CA GLY A 51 -6.01 -9.95 -21.20
C GLY A 51 -4.89 -10.54 -20.36
N ASP A 52 -3.76 -10.79 -21.01
CA ASP A 52 -2.60 -11.41 -20.34
C ASP A 52 -1.88 -10.45 -19.42
N GLU A 53 -2.03 -9.15 -19.66
CA GLU A 53 -1.35 -8.15 -18.83
C GLU A 53 -2.01 -7.97 -17.46
N GLY A 54 -3.27 -8.35 -17.36
CA GLY A 54 -4.01 -8.22 -16.11
C GLY A 54 -4.45 -6.79 -15.83
N TYR A 55 -4.98 -6.60 -14.63
CA TYR A 55 -5.47 -5.28 -14.22
C TYR A 55 -4.26 -4.40 -13.85
N PRO A 56 -4.17 -3.20 -14.42
CA PRO A 56 -2.97 -2.37 -14.24
C PRO A 56 -2.83 -1.83 -12.81
N VAL A 57 -1.57 -1.63 -12.42
CA VAL A 57 -1.21 -0.98 -11.16
C VAL A 57 -0.29 0.18 -11.51
N MET A 58 -0.61 1.36 -11.01
CA MET A 58 0.17 2.56 -11.28
C MET A 58 1.16 2.83 -10.17
N GLU A 59 2.31 3.36 -10.54
CA GLU A 59 3.39 3.61 -9.59
C GLU A 59 2.96 4.54 -8.44
N TRP A 60 2.09 5.49 -8.73
CA TRP A 60 1.68 6.51 -7.76
C TRP A 60 0.61 6.04 -6.77
N GLU A 61 0.10 4.82 -6.91
CA GLU A 61 -0.95 4.31 -6.02
C GLU A 61 -0.39 3.98 -4.64
N ASP A 62 -1.28 3.94 -3.66
CA ASP A 62 -0.92 3.53 -2.30
C ASP A 62 -0.91 2.00 -2.24
N HIS A 63 0.24 1.43 -2.60
CA HIS A 63 0.35 -0.03 -2.75
C HIS A 63 0.13 -0.77 -1.44
N VAL A 64 0.54 -0.20 -0.32
CA VAL A 64 0.37 -0.84 0.99
C VAL A 64 -1.10 -0.95 1.34
N LYS A 65 -1.85 0.15 1.21
CA LYS A 65 -3.27 0.15 1.53
C LYS A 65 -4.07 -0.72 0.59
N GLU A 66 -3.81 -0.59 -0.71
CA GLU A 66 -4.56 -1.34 -1.71
C GLU A 66 -4.25 -2.83 -1.64
N SER A 67 -3.01 -3.17 -1.35
CA SER A 67 -2.61 -4.57 -1.14
C SER A 67 -3.35 -5.18 0.05
N ALA A 68 -3.51 -4.41 1.13
CA ALA A 68 -4.22 -4.88 2.31
C ALA A 68 -5.70 -5.17 2.01
N VAL A 69 -6.33 -4.33 1.19
CA VAL A 69 -7.72 -4.56 0.78
C VAL A 69 -7.83 -5.84 -0.05
N LEU A 70 -6.89 -6.03 -0.97
CA LEU A 70 -6.89 -7.21 -1.83
C LEU A 70 -6.73 -8.50 -1.02
N ILE A 71 -5.74 -8.53 -0.13
CA ILE A 71 -5.48 -9.74 0.65
C ILE A 71 -6.65 -10.05 1.58
N ALA A 72 -7.27 -9.02 2.15
CA ALA A 72 -8.44 -9.21 3.00
C ALA A 72 -9.59 -9.84 2.20
N TYR A 73 -9.80 -9.37 0.97
CA TYR A 73 -10.84 -9.94 0.12
C TYR A 73 -10.53 -11.40 -0.24
N MET A 74 -9.26 -11.69 -0.52
CA MET A 74 -8.83 -13.04 -0.89
C MET A 74 -9.05 -14.05 0.22
N TYR A 75 -9.15 -13.61 1.47
CA TYR A 75 -9.47 -14.49 2.59
C TYR A 75 -10.96 -14.73 2.77
N THR A 76 -11.81 -14.04 2.02
CA THR A 76 -13.25 -14.22 2.17
C THR A 76 -13.74 -15.48 1.44
N PRO A 77 -14.85 -16.09 1.88
CA PRO A 77 -15.45 -17.19 1.14
C PRO A 77 -15.89 -16.80 -0.27
N GLU A 78 -16.25 -15.52 -0.45
CA GLU A 78 -16.68 -15.03 -1.75
C GLU A 78 -15.60 -15.20 -2.81
N PHE A 79 -14.37 -14.90 -2.46
CA PHE A 79 -13.25 -15.05 -3.38
C PHE A 79 -13.12 -16.49 -3.87
N LYS A 80 -13.31 -17.44 -2.96
CA LYS A 80 -13.18 -18.86 -3.31
C LYS A 80 -14.25 -19.35 -4.26
N ARG A 81 -15.36 -18.64 -4.34
CA ARG A 81 -16.45 -18.98 -5.25
C ARG A 81 -16.29 -18.39 -6.63
N LEU A 82 -15.35 -17.48 -6.80
CA LEU A 82 -15.11 -16.88 -8.10
C LEU A 82 -14.50 -17.87 -9.07
N SER A 83 -14.62 -17.58 -10.37
CA SER A 83 -13.99 -18.41 -11.38
C SER A 83 -12.48 -18.41 -11.20
N VAL A 84 -11.83 -19.45 -11.71
CA VAL A 84 -10.39 -19.58 -11.68
C VAL A 84 -9.72 -18.36 -12.34
N GLN A 85 -10.30 -17.91 -13.45
CA GLN A 85 -9.77 -16.75 -14.16
C GLN A 85 -9.82 -15.48 -13.32
N THR A 86 -10.95 -15.26 -12.63
CA THR A 86 -11.09 -14.08 -11.77
C THR A 86 -10.16 -14.16 -10.59
N GLN A 87 -10.04 -15.33 -9.96
CA GLN A 87 -9.10 -15.50 -8.85
C GLN A 87 -7.67 -15.22 -9.28
N ALA A 88 -7.28 -15.72 -10.44
CA ALA A 88 -5.95 -15.48 -10.97
C ALA A 88 -5.71 -14.00 -11.25
N LEU A 89 -6.70 -13.32 -11.78
CA LEU A 89 -6.59 -11.89 -12.09
C LEU A 89 -6.39 -11.06 -10.82
N ILE A 90 -7.19 -11.34 -9.79
CA ILE A 90 -7.10 -10.63 -8.52
C ILE A 90 -5.76 -10.93 -7.83
N THR A 91 -5.33 -12.18 -7.84
CA THR A 91 -4.05 -12.58 -7.26
C THR A 91 -2.88 -11.89 -7.97
N ASP A 92 -2.93 -11.84 -9.30
CA ASP A 92 -1.92 -11.17 -10.10
C ASP A 92 -1.86 -9.67 -9.76
N HIS A 93 -3.01 -9.06 -9.60
CA HIS A 93 -3.10 -7.64 -9.24
C HIS A 93 -2.46 -7.39 -7.87
N TRP A 94 -2.74 -8.26 -6.90
CA TRP A 94 -2.11 -8.19 -5.59
C TRP A 94 -0.59 -8.31 -5.69
N LYS A 95 -0.11 -9.25 -6.51
CA LYS A 95 1.33 -9.45 -6.70
C LYS A 95 2.01 -8.22 -7.29
N LYS A 96 1.33 -7.51 -8.19
CA LYS A 96 1.87 -6.29 -8.75
C LYS A 96 2.07 -5.22 -7.69
N HIS A 97 1.11 -5.06 -6.78
CA HIS A 97 1.28 -4.15 -5.66
C HIS A 97 2.47 -4.58 -4.79
N GLN A 98 2.61 -5.87 -4.54
CA GLN A 98 3.74 -6.38 -3.75
C GLN A 98 5.08 -6.07 -4.39
N MET A 99 5.17 -6.12 -5.70
CA MET A 99 6.40 -5.78 -6.41
C MET A 99 6.80 -4.33 -6.16
N PHE A 100 5.84 -3.41 -6.22
CA PHE A 100 6.12 -2.01 -5.94
C PHE A 100 6.56 -1.81 -4.50
N ILE A 101 5.92 -2.50 -3.55
CA ILE A 101 6.30 -2.42 -2.14
C ILE A 101 7.73 -2.91 -1.94
N GLN A 102 8.09 -4.03 -2.55
CA GLN A 102 9.44 -4.58 -2.45
C GLN A 102 10.47 -3.66 -3.07
N GLN A 103 10.16 -3.06 -4.21
CA GLN A 103 11.06 -2.11 -4.84
C GLN A 103 11.31 -0.90 -3.94
N ALA A 104 10.27 -0.38 -3.30
CA ALA A 104 10.40 0.75 -2.39
C ALA A 104 11.27 0.38 -1.20
N GLN A 105 11.10 -0.83 -0.67
CA GLN A 105 11.91 -1.30 0.45
C GLN A 105 13.37 -1.43 0.07
N MET A 106 13.64 -1.96 -1.12
CA MET A 106 15.01 -2.09 -1.60
C MET A 106 15.67 -0.73 -1.80
N GLN A 107 14.94 0.22 -2.36
CA GLN A 107 15.45 1.57 -2.54
C GLN A 107 15.76 2.21 -1.18
N ALA A 108 14.88 2.02 -0.21
CA ALA A 108 15.10 2.56 1.14
C ALA A 108 16.35 1.96 1.77
N MET A 109 16.57 0.67 1.58
CA MET A 109 17.76 -0.01 2.11
C MET A 109 19.03 0.52 1.42
N GLN A 110 18.98 0.70 0.11
CA GLN A 110 20.12 1.22 -0.63
C GLN A 110 20.45 2.65 -0.20
N MET A 111 19.44 3.47 0.02
CA MET A 111 19.65 4.82 0.49
C MET A 111 20.24 4.84 1.91
N ALA A 112 19.77 3.95 2.77
CA ALA A 112 20.31 3.84 4.12
C ALA A 112 21.77 3.43 4.08
N GLU A 113 22.14 2.51 3.19
CA GLU A 113 23.51 2.10 3.04
C GLU A 113 24.40 3.21 2.48
N ALA A 114 23.86 3.96 1.52
CA ALA A 114 24.57 5.08 0.95
C ALA A 114 24.87 6.15 2.04
N VAL A 115 23.91 6.40 2.91
CA VAL A 115 24.11 7.34 4.01
C VAL A 115 25.18 6.85 4.95
N LYS A 116 25.18 5.55 5.28
CA LYS A 116 26.21 4.97 6.13
C LYS A 116 27.57 5.04 5.50
N GLY A 117 27.63 4.99 4.19
CA GLY A 117 28.89 5.01 3.47
C GLY A 117 29.46 6.40 3.22
N THR A 118 28.83 7.45 3.69
CA THR A 118 29.34 8.79 3.43
C THR A 118 30.67 9.02 4.16
N PRO A 119 31.55 9.79 3.55
CA PRO A 119 32.88 10.04 4.13
C PRO A 119 32.86 10.57 5.55
N GLY A 120 31.87 11.35 5.88
CA GLY A 120 31.79 11.91 7.21
C GLY A 120 31.58 10.88 8.29
N GLN A 121 31.16 9.69 7.92
CA GLN A 121 30.92 8.61 8.88
C GLN A 121 31.98 7.56 8.86
N LYS A 122 32.74 7.48 7.82
CA LYS A 122 33.72 6.47 7.69
C LYS A 122 34.84 6.63 8.57
N GLY A 123 34.99 7.60 8.52
CA GLY A 123 36.12 7.80 9.16
C GLY A 123 36.39 6.57 9.66
N GLN A 124 35.73 6.38 8.33
CA GLN A 124 35.70 5.80 8.56
C GLN A 124 35.92 4.98 8.50
N ALA A 125 36.30 5.01 8.27
CA ALA A 125 36.62 4.42 8.17
C ALA A 125 37.03 3.75 7.97
N SER A 126 37.26 3.81 7.71
CA SER A 126 37.71 3.40 7.60
C SER A 126 38.30 3.00 7.60
N GLN A 127 38.63 3.06 7.54
CA GLN A 127 39.33 2.79 7.60
C GLN A 127 40.00 2.49 8.00
N PRO A 128 40.08 2.36 8.14
CA PRO A 128 40.88 2.11 8.46
C PRO A 128 41.75 1.87 8.39
N THR A 129 41.85 1.96 8.17
CA THR A 129 42.57 1.92 8.20
C THR A 129 43.20 1.95 8.39
N PHE A 130 43.40 2.00 8.54
CA PHE A 130 43.83 2.11 8.79
C PHE A 130 44.32 1.87 9.08
#